data_cf07ac90f4af4e03de8abb0d0184a1da
#
_entry.id   cf07ac90f4af4e03de8abb0d0184a1da
#
_cell.length_a   1.000
_cell.length_b   1.000
_cell.length_c   1.000
_cell.angle_alpha   90.00
_cell.angle_beta   90.00
_cell.angle_gamma   90.00
#
_symmetry.space_group_name_H-M   'P 1'
#
loop_
_entity.id
_entity.type
_entity.pdbx_description
1 polymer ?
#
loop_
_entity_poly.entity_id
_entity_poly.type
_entity_poly.pdbx_seq_one_letter_code
_entity_poly.pdbx_strand_id
1 'polypeptide(L)'
;VAVRRAPSDEHACAVQAAPLADPRRDAGKPLRRAAALLCQEHVNEFDPKAFGVIDGEPIVYWWTKEFLERYSKAPKLGEVSPARFGLTTGDNDRFVRFWFEPPAMRAPSWRTGLASLRALPWVPFVLGGKGRVWFEPLRDVCRWIANGLEVKEKCVSQYGTASKQIRNEDAYFRSGVAFAMIGATFSGRAHRFPSVIGNMGSSVYPPPTSIPGTLALMNREIARFVLSSLNPGVHFEVGDVNRLPIFPVEGASEVFTTLDRAFSDHESHREASVEFK
;
A
#
# COMPACT_ATOMS: atom_id res chain seq x y z
N VAL A 1 -6.75 15.71 -18.23
CA VAL A 1 -6.57 15.21 -19.59
C VAL A 1 -7.94 15.06 -20.23
N ALA A 2 -8.12 15.55 -21.44
CA ALA A 2 -9.26 15.27 -22.29
C ALA A 2 -8.79 14.41 -23.46
N VAL A 3 -9.49 13.33 -23.74
CA VAL A 3 -9.15 12.39 -24.81
C VAL A 3 -10.22 12.45 -25.90
N ARG A 4 -9.79 12.63 -27.13
CA ARG A 4 -10.64 12.53 -28.31
C ARG A 4 -10.25 11.30 -29.12
N ARG A 5 -11.21 10.42 -29.42
CA ARG A 5 -11.03 9.38 -30.44
C ARG A 5 -11.05 10.01 -31.82
N ALA A 6 -10.08 9.69 -32.66
CA ALA A 6 -10.12 10.00 -34.05
C ALA A 6 -11.17 9.12 -34.76
N PRO A 7 -11.73 9.55 -35.89
CA PRO A 7 -12.73 8.76 -36.65
C PRO A 7 -12.18 7.44 -37.21
N SER A 8 -10.89 7.30 -37.36
CA SER A 8 -10.21 6.03 -37.65
C SER A 8 -9.70 5.42 -36.34
N ASP A 9 -10.02 4.18 -36.03
CA ASP A 9 -9.70 3.45 -34.83
C ASP A 9 -8.17 3.29 -34.49
N GLU A 10 -7.30 3.98 -35.25
CA GLU A 10 -5.86 3.77 -35.20
C GLU A 10 -5.10 4.73 -34.29
N HIS A 11 -5.61 5.96 -34.10
CA HIS A 11 -4.93 6.97 -33.28
C HIS A 11 -5.91 7.71 -32.37
N ALA A 12 -5.49 8.01 -31.16
CA ALA A 12 -6.18 8.88 -30.23
C ALA A 12 -5.30 10.06 -29.84
N CYS A 13 -5.92 11.20 -29.51
CA CYS A 13 -5.22 12.39 -29.05
C CYS A 13 -5.58 12.70 -27.61
N ALA A 14 -4.59 13.01 -26.80
CA ALA A 14 -4.76 13.57 -25.48
C ALA A 14 -4.31 15.03 -25.44
N VAL A 15 -5.15 15.89 -24.91
CA VAL A 15 -4.84 17.30 -24.67
C VAL A 15 -4.65 17.51 -23.15
N GLN A 16 -3.54 18.08 -22.78
CA GLN A 16 -3.19 18.29 -21.39
C GLN A 16 -3.08 19.79 -21.07
N ALA A 17 -3.94 20.27 -20.16
CA ALA A 17 -3.78 21.62 -19.62
C ALA A 17 -2.54 21.70 -18.72
N ALA A 18 -1.80 22.81 -18.79
CA ALA A 18 -0.64 23.04 -17.94
C ALA A 18 -1.01 22.87 -16.44
N PRO A 19 -0.20 22.17 -15.65
CA PRO A 19 -0.43 22.02 -14.22
C PRO A 19 -0.19 23.34 -13.47
N LEU A 20 -0.98 23.59 -12.41
CA LEU A 20 -0.65 24.63 -11.44
C LEU A 20 0.29 24.11 -10.36
N ALA A 21 0.99 25.04 -9.70
CA ALA A 21 1.87 24.74 -8.57
C ALA A 21 1.13 24.08 -7.39
N ASP A 22 -0.15 24.40 -7.16
CA ASP A 22 -1.01 23.72 -6.19
C ASP A 22 -2.34 23.27 -6.83
N PRO A 23 -2.39 22.01 -7.32
CA PRO A 23 -3.59 21.47 -7.96
C PRO A 23 -4.84 21.40 -7.06
N ARG A 24 -4.66 21.43 -5.73
CA ARG A 24 -5.77 21.34 -4.77
C ARG A 24 -6.58 22.62 -4.65
N ARG A 25 -5.99 23.77 -5.05
CA ARG A 25 -6.63 25.09 -4.99
C ARG A 25 -7.00 25.64 -6.37
N ASP A 26 -7.05 24.79 -7.36
CA ASP A 26 -7.28 25.17 -8.74
C ASP A 26 -8.76 25.36 -9.08
N ALA A 27 -9.33 26.48 -8.67
CA ALA A 27 -10.68 26.88 -9.06
C ALA A 27 -10.84 27.12 -10.57
N GLY A 28 -9.76 27.47 -11.27
CA GLY A 28 -9.74 27.70 -12.72
C GLY A 28 -9.55 26.45 -13.57
N LYS A 29 -9.42 25.27 -12.98
CA LYS A 29 -9.15 24.01 -13.69
C LYS A 29 -10.12 23.69 -14.82
N PRO A 30 -11.46 23.86 -14.70
CA PRO A 30 -12.39 23.63 -15.81
C PRO A 30 -12.15 24.57 -17.00
N LEU A 31 -11.91 25.85 -16.73
CA LEU A 31 -11.65 26.86 -17.75
C LEU A 31 -10.35 26.61 -18.51
N ARG A 32 -9.27 26.25 -17.78
CA ARG A 32 -7.99 25.91 -18.42
C ARG A 32 -8.08 24.63 -19.25
N ARG A 33 -8.84 23.64 -18.82
CA ARG A 33 -9.10 22.44 -19.62
C ARG A 33 -9.86 22.77 -20.90
N ALA A 34 -10.87 23.61 -20.81
CA ALA A 34 -11.62 24.07 -21.99
C ALA A 34 -10.73 24.87 -22.94
N ALA A 35 -9.91 25.80 -22.43
CA ALA A 35 -8.95 26.55 -23.22
C ALA A 35 -7.93 25.67 -23.92
N ALA A 36 -7.33 24.70 -23.19
CA ALA A 36 -6.39 23.74 -23.76
C ALA A 36 -7.02 22.90 -24.90
N LEU A 37 -8.28 22.48 -24.74
CA LEU A 37 -9.02 21.78 -25.79
C LEU A 37 -9.25 22.65 -27.01
N LEU A 38 -9.66 23.90 -26.83
CA LEU A 38 -9.92 24.84 -27.92
C LEU A 38 -8.65 25.23 -28.66
N CYS A 39 -7.55 25.48 -27.91
CA CYS A 39 -6.28 25.89 -28.49
C CYS A 39 -5.41 24.71 -28.93
N GLN A 40 -5.83 23.46 -28.70
CA GLN A 40 -5.06 22.25 -28.98
C GLN A 40 -3.67 22.28 -28.34
N GLU A 41 -3.59 22.77 -27.08
CA GLU A 41 -2.33 22.85 -26.34
C GLU A 41 -1.87 21.43 -25.92
N HIS A 42 -0.54 21.21 -26.00
CA HIS A 42 0.08 19.96 -25.56
C HIS A 42 -0.62 18.69 -26.10
N VAL A 43 -0.88 18.65 -27.38
CA VAL A 43 -1.50 17.49 -28.05
C VAL A 43 -0.49 16.35 -28.09
N ASN A 44 -0.91 15.17 -27.60
CA ASN A 44 -0.14 13.93 -27.67
C ASN A 44 -0.96 12.90 -28.46
N GLU A 45 -0.42 12.43 -29.56
CA GLU A 45 -0.99 11.34 -30.34
C GLU A 45 -0.47 10.01 -29.83
N PHE A 46 -1.34 9.02 -29.72
CA PHE A 46 -0.97 7.68 -29.27
C PHE A 46 -1.91 6.61 -29.87
N ASP A 47 -1.39 5.39 -29.98
CA ASP A 47 -2.18 4.22 -30.32
C ASP A 47 -2.77 3.62 -29.04
N PRO A 48 -4.12 3.62 -28.87
CA PRO A 48 -4.76 3.01 -27.72
C PRO A 48 -4.47 1.52 -27.55
N LYS A 49 -4.24 0.80 -28.65
CA LYS A 49 -3.94 -0.65 -28.65
C LYS A 49 -2.62 -0.96 -27.95
N ALA A 50 -1.69 0.01 -27.91
CA ALA A 50 -0.41 -0.15 -27.22
C ALA A 50 -0.57 -0.39 -25.71
N PHE A 51 -1.71 0.03 -25.12
CA PHE A 51 -1.97 -0.13 -23.69
C PHE A 51 -2.66 -1.44 -23.31
N GLY A 52 -3.06 -2.27 -24.29
CA GLY A 52 -3.65 -3.59 -24.06
C GLY A 52 -2.73 -4.56 -23.29
N VAL A 53 -1.44 -4.24 -23.16
CA VAL A 53 -0.48 -4.99 -22.33
C VAL A 53 -0.62 -4.71 -20.82
N ILE A 54 -1.43 -3.71 -20.45
CA ILE A 54 -1.68 -3.32 -19.08
C ILE A 54 -3.12 -3.71 -18.71
N ASP A 55 -3.27 -4.47 -17.64
CA ASP A 55 -4.60 -4.85 -17.14
C ASP A 55 -5.46 -3.61 -16.87
N GLY A 56 -6.70 -3.62 -17.39
CA GLY A 56 -7.61 -2.48 -17.35
C GLY A 56 -7.32 -1.37 -18.38
N GLU A 57 -6.37 -1.56 -19.27
CA GLU A 57 -6.05 -0.68 -20.42
C GLU A 57 -6.04 0.83 -20.09
N PRO A 58 -5.31 1.25 -19.02
CA PRO A 58 -5.25 2.66 -18.65
C PRO A 58 -4.56 3.47 -19.73
N ILE A 59 -5.03 4.69 -19.98
CA ILE A 59 -4.40 5.59 -20.93
C ILE A 59 -3.15 6.21 -20.29
N VAL A 60 -1.99 5.67 -20.65
CA VAL A 60 -0.67 6.07 -20.13
C VAL A 60 0.25 6.55 -21.26
N TYR A 61 -0.24 7.43 -22.13
CA TYR A 61 0.48 7.92 -23.32
C TYR A 61 1.86 8.55 -23.02
N TRP A 62 2.14 8.89 -21.76
CA TRP A 62 3.44 9.39 -21.31
C TRP A 62 4.46 8.29 -20.99
N TRP A 63 4.05 7.00 -21.03
CA TRP A 63 5.00 5.90 -20.92
C TRP A 63 5.72 5.71 -22.25
N THR A 64 7.04 5.60 -22.20
CA THR A 64 7.83 5.31 -23.42
C THR A 64 7.59 3.88 -23.90
N LYS A 65 7.83 3.62 -25.18
CA LYS A 65 7.71 2.26 -25.74
C LYS A 65 8.60 1.26 -25.02
N GLU A 66 9.83 1.67 -24.70
CA GLU A 66 10.81 0.86 -23.96
C GLU A 66 10.30 0.53 -22.55
N PHE A 67 9.65 1.48 -21.89
CA PHE A 67 9.07 1.24 -20.58
C PHE A 67 7.87 0.29 -20.66
N LEU A 68 6.98 0.45 -21.64
CA LEU A 68 5.86 -0.47 -21.88
C LEU A 68 6.35 -1.89 -22.14
N GLU A 69 7.39 -2.07 -22.96
CA GLU A 69 7.99 -3.39 -23.20
C GLU A 69 8.58 -4.00 -21.93
N ARG A 70 9.31 -3.22 -21.13
CA ARG A 70 9.85 -3.68 -19.85
C ARG A 70 8.74 -4.03 -18.87
N TYR A 71 7.72 -3.21 -18.82
CA TYR A 71 6.54 -3.44 -17.97
C TYR A 71 5.83 -4.74 -18.36
N SER A 72 5.58 -4.96 -19.66
CA SER A 72 4.87 -6.14 -20.14
C SER A 72 5.62 -7.45 -19.85
N LYS A 73 6.96 -7.44 -19.96
CA LYS A 73 7.82 -8.61 -19.72
C LYS A 73 8.06 -8.91 -18.24
N ALA A 74 7.93 -7.90 -17.37
CA ALA A 74 8.17 -8.08 -15.94
C ALA A 74 6.98 -8.81 -15.28
N PRO A 75 7.23 -9.79 -14.37
CA PRO A 75 6.16 -10.35 -13.55
C PRO A 75 5.55 -9.27 -12.69
N LYS A 76 4.25 -9.39 -12.40
CA LYS A 76 3.55 -8.43 -11.56
C LYS A 76 3.55 -8.88 -10.11
N LEU A 77 3.53 -7.93 -9.19
CA LEU A 77 3.56 -8.21 -7.76
C LEU A 77 2.39 -9.13 -7.35
N GLY A 78 1.21 -8.93 -7.94
CA GLY A 78 0.03 -9.75 -7.70
C GLY A 78 0.16 -11.22 -8.12
N GLU A 79 1.03 -11.54 -9.09
CA GLU A 79 1.29 -12.91 -9.54
C GLU A 79 2.15 -13.68 -8.53
N VAL A 80 3.06 -12.99 -7.86
CA VAL A 80 4.05 -13.59 -6.95
C VAL A 80 3.62 -13.47 -5.49
N SER A 81 3.06 -12.31 -5.12
CA SER A 81 2.67 -11.98 -3.76
C SER A 81 1.46 -11.04 -3.76
N PRO A 82 0.25 -11.57 -3.96
CA PRO A 82 -0.96 -10.75 -4.03
C PRO A 82 -1.13 -9.88 -2.79
N ALA A 83 -1.42 -8.62 -3.01
CA ALA A 83 -1.78 -7.71 -1.95
C ALA A 83 -3.11 -8.12 -1.29
N ARG A 84 -3.19 -8.00 0.02
CA ARG A 84 -4.31 -8.43 0.84
C ARG A 84 -4.88 -7.28 1.64
N PHE A 85 -6.18 -7.14 1.61
CA PHE A 85 -6.91 -6.28 2.56
C PHE A 85 -6.86 -6.87 3.96
N GLY A 86 -6.81 -5.98 4.95
CA GLY A 86 -6.89 -6.37 6.34
C GLY A 86 -8.27 -6.26 6.96
N LEU A 87 -8.27 -6.34 8.29
CA LEU A 87 -9.42 -6.19 9.17
C LEU A 87 -9.99 -4.77 9.12
N THR A 88 -11.30 -4.66 9.06
CA THR A 88 -12.05 -3.46 9.44
C THR A 88 -12.72 -3.73 10.78
N THR A 89 -12.30 -3.05 11.85
CA THR A 89 -12.89 -3.27 13.19
C THR A 89 -14.34 -2.79 13.29
N GLY A 90 -14.68 -1.77 12.51
CA GLY A 90 -15.97 -1.09 12.57
C GLY A 90 -16.21 -0.34 13.89
N ASP A 91 -15.22 -0.35 14.80
CA ASP A 91 -15.26 0.33 16.11
C ASP A 91 -13.84 0.35 16.70
N ASN A 92 -13.05 1.31 16.26
CA ASN A 92 -11.64 1.42 16.70
C ASN A 92 -11.57 1.78 18.19
N ASP A 93 -12.51 2.55 18.71
CA ASP A 93 -12.52 2.96 20.13
C ASP A 93 -12.69 1.76 21.07
N ARG A 94 -13.37 0.72 20.62
CA ARG A 94 -13.53 -0.53 21.35
C ARG A 94 -12.36 -1.49 21.14
N PHE A 95 -11.88 -1.65 19.90
CA PHE A 95 -11.02 -2.75 19.51
C PHE A 95 -9.56 -2.37 19.29
N VAL A 96 -9.19 -1.07 19.31
CA VAL A 96 -7.83 -0.60 19.11
C VAL A 96 -7.35 0.20 20.29
N ARG A 97 -6.10 0.02 20.70
CA ARG A 97 -5.43 0.76 21.76
C ARG A 97 -3.99 1.08 21.35
N PHE A 98 -3.39 2.05 21.99
CA PHE A 98 -1.94 2.18 21.96
C PHE A 98 -1.31 0.99 22.69
N TRP A 99 -0.14 0.54 22.23
CA TRP A 99 0.51 -0.65 22.76
C TRP A 99 0.73 -0.61 24.29
N PHE A 100 0.95 0.57 24.85
CA PHE A 100 1.24 0.77 26.27
C PHE A 100 -0.01 0.81 27.17
N GLU A 101 -1.21 0.92 26.61
CA GLU A 101 -2.46 0.99 27.40
C GLU A 101 -2.82 -0.39 28.00
N PRO A 102 -2.84 -1.50 27.24
CA PRO A 102 -3.17 -2.80 27.81
C PRO A 102 -2.03 -3.35 28.67
N PRO A 103 -2.26 -3.73 29.94
CA PRO A 103 -1.22 -4.28 30.82
C PRO A 103 -0.49 -5.50 30.23
N ALA A 104 -1.22 -6.39 29.54
CA ALA A 104 -0.65 -7.58 28.91
C ALA A 104 0.43 -7.27 27.86
N MET A 105 0.39 -6.11 27.24
CA MET A 105 1.36 -5.70 26.22
C MET A 105 2.65 -5.10 26.81
N ARG A 106 2.66 -4.78 28.11
CA ARG A 106 3.84 -4.29 28.80
C ARG A 106 4.82 -5.42 29.16
N ALA A 107 4.34 -6.67 29.18
CA ALA A 107 5.19 -7.81 29.49
C ALA A 107 6.05 -8.21 28.27
N PRO A 108 7.39 -8.42 28.42
CA PRO A 108 8.26 -8.78 27.29
C PRO A 108 7.94 -10.12 26.63
N SER A 109 7.21 -10.98 27.32
CA SER A 109 6.91 -12.36 26.90
C SER A 109 6.17 -12.48 25.56
N TRP A 110 5.41 -11.47 25.13
CA TRP A 110 4.69 -11.53 23.85
C TRP A 110 5.62 -11.42 22.62
N ARG A 111 6.87 -10.99 22.81
CA ARG A 111 7.85 -10.89 21.72
C ARG A 111 8.46 -12.24 21.31
N THR A 112 8.24 -13.29 22.09
CA THR A 112 9.03 -14.53 22.02
C THR A 112 8.44 -15.66 21.18
N GLY A 113 7.27 -15.49 20.53
CA GLY A 113 6.77 -16.52 19.62
C GLY A 113 5.34 -16.37 19.14
N LEU A 114 5.07 -16.88 17.94
CA LEU A 114 3.78 -16.77 17.25
C LEU A 114 2.63 -17.43 18.03
N ALA A 115 2.88 -18.58 18.67
CA ALA A 115 1.87 -19.30 19.44
C ALA A 115 1.43 -18.52 20.68
N SER A 116 2.37 -17.84 21.36
CA SER A 116 2.06 -16.99 22.52
C SER A 116 1.31 -15.72 22.13
N LEU A 117 1.58 -15.14 20.95
CA LEU A 117 0.88 -13.94 20.47
C LEU A 117 -0.61 -14.18 20.23
N ARG A 118 -0.97 -15.31 19.62
CA ARG A 118 -2.39 -15.64 19.36
C ARG A 118 -3.19 -15.88 20.64
N ALA A 119 -2.54 -16.20 21.72
CA ALA A 119 -3.17 -16.40 23.04
C ALA A 119 -3.37 -15.10 23.81
N LEU A 120 -2.73 -14.00 23.38
CA LEU A 120 -2.85 -12.71 24.05
C LEU A 120 -4.20 -12.04 23.74
N PRO A 121 -4.76 -11.30 24.72
CA PRO A 121 -5.98 -10.54 24.50
C PRO A 121 -5.80 -9.38 23.51
N TRP A 122 -4.59 -8.87 23.38
CA TRP A 122 -4.19 -7.78 22.49
C TRP A 122 -2.98 -8.20 21.68
N VAL A 123 -3.01 -7.88 20.38
CA VAL A 123 -1.96 -8.27 19.43
C VAL A 123 -1.51 -7.04 18.63
N PRO A 124 -0.27 -7.02 18.11
CA PRO A 124 0.18 -5.96 17.23
C PRO A 124 -0.79 -5.75 16.06
N PHE A 125 -1.04 -4.48 15.72
CA PHE A 125 -2.01 -4.10 14.68
C PHE A 125 -1.39 -3.12 13.69
N VAL A 126 -1.30 -3.51 12.42
CA VAL A 126 -0.78 -2.68 11.34
C VAL A 126 -1.91 -1.83 10.77
N LEU A 127 -1.82 -0.53 10.98
CA LEU A 127 -2.70 0.49 10.39
C LEU A 127 -2.01 1.27 9.28
N GLY A 128 -2.65 2.32 8.76
CA GLY A 128 -2.07 3.22 7.76
C GLY A 128 -0.82 3.94 8.27
N GLY A 129 0.25 3.93 7.49
CA GLY A 129 1.58 4.38 7.92
C GLY A 129 1.83 5.89 7.85
N LYS A 130 0.87 6.72 7.47
CA LYS A 130 0.99 8.20 7.43
C LYS A 130 2.28 8.71 6.77
N GLY A 131 2.67 8.11 5.64
CA GLY A 131 3.87 8.50 4.88
C GLY A 131 5.19 7.92 5.40
N ARG A 132 5.18 7.06 6.42
CA ARG A 132 6.38 6.36 6.87
C ARG A 132 6.85 5.35 5.83
N VAL A 133 8.17 5.21 5.72
CA VAL A 133 8.84 4.33 4.76
C VAL A 133 9.72 3.33 5.52
N TRP A 134 10.00 2.19 4.94
CA TRP A 134 10.89 1.13 5.41
C TRP A 134 10.42 0.43 6.70
N PHE A 135 10.35 1.14 7.81
CA PHE A 135 9.96 0.62 9.12
C PHE A 135 9.06 1.61 9.86
N GLU A 136 8.28 1.09 10.79
CA GLU A 136 7.51 1.90 11.73
C GLU A 136 7.53 1.26 13.13
N PRO A 137 7.52 2.07 14.20
CA PRO A 137 7.40 1.54 15.54
C PRO A 137 6.01 0.93 15.75
N LEU A 138 5.93 -0.06 16.62
CA LEU A 138 4.62 -0.53 17.05
C LEU A 138 3.90 0.58 17.82
N ARG A 139 2.76 1.00 17.31
CA ARG A 139 1.92 2.01 17.93
C ARG A 139 0.61 1.43 18.42
N ASP A 140 -0.04 0.68 17.56
CA ASP A 140 -1.41 0.22 17.77
C ASP A 140 -1.46 -1.29 18.01
N VAL A 141 -2.34 -1.71 18.90
CA VAL A 141 -2.68 -3.10 19.17
C VAL A 141 -4.18 -3.31 19.01
N CYS A 142 -4.57 -4.49 18.57
CA CYS A 142 -5.96 -4.86 18.37
C CYS A 142 -6.38 -5.93 19.39
N ARG A 143 -7.62 -5.81 19.89
CA ARG A 143 -8.23 -6.84 20.74
C ARG A 143 -8.54 -8.07 19.89
N TRP A 144 -7.87 -9.19 20.23
CA TRP A 144 -7.91 -10.40 19.41
C TRP A 144 -8.16 -11.69 20.23
N ILE A 145 -8.91 -11.59 21.33
CA ILE A 145 -9.25 -12.73 22.20
C ILE A 145 -9.99 -13.80 21.39
N ALA A 146 -9.64 -15.06 21.66
CA ALA A 146 -10.25 -16.21 21.00
C ALA A 146 -10.31 -16.07 19.47
N ASN A 147 -9.17 -15.67 18.89
CA ASN A 147 -9.04 -15.44 17.45
C ASN A 147 -10.00 -14.36 16.91
N GLY A 148 -10.16 -13.27 17.64
CA GLY A 148 -10.98 -12.12 17.23
C GLY A 148 -12.49 -12.35 17.35
N LEU A 149 -12.92 -13.25 18.23
CA LEU A 149 -14.34 -13.64 18.38
C LEU A 149 -15.26 -12.43 18.53
N GLU A 150 -14.92 -11.49 19.40
CA GLU A 150 -15.78 -10.30 19.64
C GLU A 150 -15.96 -9.43 18.38
N VAL A 151 -14.92 -9.26 17.58
CA VAL A 151 -15.00 -8.51 16.32
C VAL A 151 -15.85 -9.29 15.31
N LYS A 152 -15.69 -10.62 15.28
CA LYS A 152 -16.48 -11.52 14.42
C LYS A 152 -17.96 -11.49 14.79
N GLU A 153 -18.30 -11.60 16.06
CA GLU A 153 -19.67 -11.54 16.56
C GLU A 153 -20.33 -10.20 16.24
N LYS A 154 -19.62 -9.09 16.49
CA LYS A 154 -20.11 -7.76 16.11
C LYS A 154 -20.38 -7.67 14.62
N CYS A 155 -19.45 -8.16 13.77
CA CYS A 155 -19.62 -8.14 12.34
C CYS A 155 -20.80 -9.00 11.87
N VAL A 156 -20.95 -10.21 12.43
CA VAL A 156 -22.08 -11.10 12.12
C VAL A 156 -23.41 -10.46 12.55
N SER A 157 -23.49 -9.87 13.73
CA SER A 157 -24.71 -9.20 14.20
C SER A 157 -25.13 -8.03 13.31
N GLN A 158 -24.15 -7.32 12.73
CA GLN A 158 -24.40 -6.15 11.89
C GLN A 158 -24.64 -6.48 10.40
N TYR A 159 -23.94 -7.48 9.87
CA TYR A 159 -23.89 -7.77 8.42
C TYR A 159 -24.29 -9.21 8.06
N GLY A 160 -24.61 -10.06 9.02
CA GLY A 160 -24.94 -11.47 8.80
C GLY A 160 -23.74 -12.37 8.54
N THR A 161 -22.52 -11.81 8.35
CA THR A 161 -21.30 -12.59 8.08
C THR A 161 -20.05 -11.86 8.58
N ALA A 162 -19.09 -12.60 9.11
CA ALA A 162 -17.81 -12.05 9.55
C ALA A 162 -16.92 -11.59 8.38
N SER A 163 -17.02 -12.22 7.22
CA SER A 163 -16.19 -11.93 6.04
C SER A 163 -16.35 -10.51 5.48
N LYS A 164 -17.40 -9.80 5.86
CA LYS A 164 -17.61 -8.40 5.46
C LYS A 164 -16.51 -7.48 5.97
N GLN A 165 -16.05 -7.71 7.20
CA GLN A 165 -15.03 -6.90 7.88
C GLN A 165 -13.71 -7.64 8.12
N ILE A 166 -13.75 -8.97 8.30
CA ILE A 166 -12.57 -9.79 8.53
C ILE A 166 -12.20 -10.49 7.22
N ARG A 167 -11.16 -9.96 6.59
CA ARG A 167 -10.69 -10.45 5.28
C ARG A 167 -9.30 -11.00 5.41
N ASN A 168 -9.00 -12.05 4.64
CA ASN A 168 -7.66 -12.65 4.53
C ASN A 168 -7.04 -12.99 5.90
N GLU A 169 -7.82 -13.60 6.79
CA GLU A 169 -7.38 -13.96 8.14
C GLU A 169 -6.18 -14.94 8.11
N ASP A 170 -6.06 -15.72 7.04
CA ASP A 170 -4.93 -16.61 6.75
C ASP A 170 -3.58 -15.87 6.59
N ALA A 171 -3.64 -14.58 6.29
CA ALA A 171 -2.45 -13.74 6.15
C ALA A 171 -2.01 -13.07 7.46
N TYR A 172 -2.83 -13.11 8.52
CA TYR A 172 -2.48 -12.50 9.80
C TYR A 172 -1.31 -13.21 10.47
N PHE A 173 -0.52 -12.44 11.20
CA PHE A 173 0.70 -12.88 11.89
C PHE A 173 1.84 -13.35 10.98
N ARG A 174 1.73 -13.14 9.67
CA ARG A 174 2.80 -13.44 8.71
C ARG A 174 3.71 -12.23 8.52
N SER A 175 4.98 -12.51 8.23
CA SER A 175 5.92 -11.48 7.78
C SER A 175 5.52 -10.97 6.40
N GLY A 176 5.63 -9.67 6.18
CA GLY A 176 5.24 -9.04 4.92
C GLY A 176 5.61 -7.58 4.86
N VAL A 177 5.07 -6.90 3.85
CA VAL A 177 5.26 -5.47 3.62
C VAL A 177 3.90 -4.78 3.58
N ALA A 178 3.64 -3.90 4.54
CA ALA A 178 2.44 -3.08 4.58
C ALA A 178 2.58 -1.85 3.68
N PHE A 179 1.46 -1.37 3.15
CA PHE A 179 1.38 -0.07 2.47
C PHE A 179 0.16 0.72 2.98
N ALA A 180 0.22 2.04 2.82
CA ALA A 180 -0.92 2.89 3.16
C ALA A 180 -1.89 2.97 1.97
N MET A 181 -3.16 2.71 2.22
CA MET A 181 -4.23 2.82 1.20
C MET A 181 -4.51 4.27 0.79
N ILE A 182 -4.14 5.24 1.62
CA ILE A 182 -4.36 6.67 1.39
C ILE A 182 -3.09 7.42 1.73
N GLY A 183 -2.67 8.33 0.86
CA GLY A 183 -1.50 9.17 1.07
C GLY A 183 -1.17 10.04 -0.12
N ALA A 184 -0.33 11.06 0.11
CA ALA A 184 0.21 11.89 -0.96
C ALA A 184 1.22 11.12 -1.82
N THR A 185 1.92 10.15 -1.22
CA THR A 185 2.91 9.30 -1.88
C THR A 185 2.75 7.87 -1.42
N PHE A 186 2.94 6.93 -2.33
CA PHE A 186 2.99 5.51 -2.02
C PHE A 186 4.27 5.16 -1.26
N SER A 187 4.14 4.28 -0.25
CA SER A 187 5.28 3.77 0.51
C SER A 187 5.01 2.41 1.14
N GLY A 188 6.04 1.58 1.21
CA GLY A 188 6.03 0.28 1.87
C GLY A 188 6.77 0.29 3.21
N ARG A 189 6.33 -0.56 4.14
CA ARG A 189 6.92 -0.77 5.47
C ARG A 189 6.97 -2.25 5.79
N ALA A 190 8.11 -2.75 6.23
CA ALA A 190 8.23 -4.14 6.69
C ALA A 190 7.45 -4.34 8.00
N HIS A 191 6.79 -5.49 8.13
CA HIS A 191 6.22 -5.93 9.40
C HIS A 191 7.36 -6.26 10.37
N ARG A 192 7.44 -5.55 11.48
CA ARG A 192 8.43 -5.81 12.53
C ARG A 192 7.95 -6.88 13.52
N PHE A 193 6.65 -7.02 13.66
CA PHE A 193 6.03 -7.99 14.56
C PHE A 193 4.98 -8.82 13.82
N PRO A 194 4.76 -10.08 14.20
CA PRO A 194 3.59 -10.83 13.78
C PRO A 194 2.33 -10.07 14.20
N SER A 195 1.51 -9.66 13.24
CA SER A 195 0.45 -8.68 13.45
C SER A 195 -0.85 -9.09 12.77
N VAL A 196 -1.95 -8.62 13.31
CA VAL A 196 -3.18 -8.47 12.53
C VAL A 196 -3.04 -7.24 11.66
N ILE A 197 -3.46 -7.32 10.41
CA ILE A 197 -3.42 -6.17 9.49
C ILE A 197 -4.78 -5.49 9.41
N GLY A 198 -4.78 -4.18 9.47
CA GLY A 198 -5.97 -3.36 9.21
C GLY A 198 -6.15 -3.07 7.72
N ASN A 199 -7.35 -2.69 7.32
CA ASN A 199 -7.64 -2.32 5.93
C ASN A 199 -6.77 -1.15 5.42
N MET A 200 -6.48 -0.18 6.28
CA MET A 200 -5.61 0.96 5.95
C MET A 200 -4.12 0.60 5.93
N GLY A 201 -3.74 -0.56 6.44
CA GLY A 201 -2.41 -1.15 6.42
C GLY A 201 -2.35 -2.42 5.56
N SER A 202 -3.10 -2.46 4.46
CA SER A 202 -3.06 -3.55 3.49
C SER A 202 -1.64 -3.98 3.17
N SER A 203 -1.41 -5.26 2.92
CA SER A 203 -0.06 -5.81 2.89
C SER A 203 0.13 -6.84 1.78
N VAL A 204 1.37 -7.00 1.35
CA VAL A 204 1.84 -8.10 0.50
C VAL A 204 2.70 -9.06 1.32
N TYR A 205 2.69 -10.35 0.97
CA TYR A 205 3.33 -11.42 1.74
C TYR A 205 4.28 -12.26 0.86
N PRO A 206 5.38 -11.66 0.37
CA PRO A 206 6.38 -12.39 -0.39
C PRO A 206 7.08 -13.41 0.51
N PRO A 207 7.78 -14.40 -0.07
CA PRO A 207 8.69 -15.24 0.69
C PRO A 207 9.64 -14.39 1.54
N PRO A 208 10.01 -14.83 2.76
CA PRO A 208 10.85 -14.03 3.67
C PRO A 208 12.15 -13.50 3.02
N THR A 209 12.79 -14.31 2.17
CA THR A 209 13.99 -13.92 1.41
C THR A 209 13.75 -12.80 0.39
N SER A 210 12.52 -12.61 -0.04
CA SER A 210 12.13 -11.60 -1.03
C SER A 210 11.59 -10.31 -0.39
N ILE A 211 11.39 -10.27 0.94
CA ILE A 211 10.90 -9.07 1.65
C ILE A 211 11.79 -7.85 1.38
N PRO A 212 13.14 -7.93 1.49
CA PRO A 212 13.99 -6.77 1.22
C PRO A 212 13.82 -6.20 -0.19
N GLY A 213 13.80 -7.07 -1.20
CA GLY A 213 13.60 -6.66 -2.60
C GLY A 213 12.21 -6.04 -2.84
N THR A 214 11.16 -6.65 -2.28
CA THR A 214 9.79 -6.12 -2.38
C THR A 214 9.66 -4.76 -1.69
N LEU A 215 10.21 -4.63 -0.49
CA LEU A 215 10.19 -3.37 0.25
C LEU A 215 10.95 -2.26 -0.47
N ALA A 216 12.14 -2.59 -1.00
CA ALA A 216 12.93 -1.66 -1.79
C ALA A 216 12.18 -1.23 -3.06
N LEU A 217 11.59 -2.16 -3.80
CA LEU A 217 10.77 -1.88 -4.98
C LEU A 217 9.63 -0.92 -4.64
N MET A 218 8.86 -1.21 -3.59
CA MET A 218 7.70 -0.41 -3.19
C MET A 218 8.06 1.01 -2.74
N ASN A 219 9.29 1.24 -2.29
CA ASN A 219 9.76 2.56 -1.86
C ASN A 219 10.51 3.34 -2.96
N ARG A 220 10.71 2.77 -4.15
CA ARG A 220 11.35 3.46 -5.29
C ARG A 220 10.39 4.36 -6.03
N GLU A 221 10.96 5.35 -6.72
CA GLU A 221 10.19 6.27 -7.57
C GLU A 221 9.42 5.54 -8.67
N ILE A 222 9.95 4.44 -9.19
CA ILE A 222 9.29 3.66 -10.23
C ILE A 222 7.93 3.09 -9.77
N ALA A 223 7.81 2.65 -8.51
CA ALA A 223 6.53 2.21 -7.95
C ALA A 223 5.53 3.38 -7.86
N ARG A 224 5.99 4.54 -7.43
CA ARG A 224 5.17 5.77 -7.38
C ARG A 224 4.73 6.20 -8.77
N PHE A 225 5.66 6.19 -9.74
CA PHE A 225 5.37 6.52 -11.13
C PHE A 225 4.30 5.60 -11.71
N VAL A 226 4.45 4.28 -11.57
CA VAL A 226 3.47 3.30 -12.05
C VAL A 226 2.13 3.52 -11.39
N LEU A 227 2.07 3.56 -10.05
CA LEU A 227 0.80 3.70 -9.33
C LEU A 227 0.08 5.02 -9.63
N SER A 228 0.79 6.13 -9.70
CA SER A 228 0.19 7.42 -10.07
C SER A 228 -0.29 7.47 -11.51
N SER A 229 0.30 6.65 -12.38
CA SER A 229 -0.14 6.49 -13.76
C SER A 229 -1.40 5.64 -13.88
N LEU A 230 -1.48 4.54 -13.11
CA LEU A 230 -2.63 3.63 -13.10
C LEU A 230 -3.84 4.24 -12.36
N ASN A 231 -3.58 4.94 -11.27
CA ASN A 231 -4.60 5.60 -10.44
C ASN A 231 -4.10 6.97 -9.99
N PRO A 232 -4.49 8.05 -10.68
CA PRO A 232 -4.01 9.41 -10.38
C PRO A 232 -4.63 10.03 -9.11
N GLY A 233 -5.36 9.26 -8.33
CA GLY A 233 -5.95 9.68 -7.06
C GLY A 233 -4.96 9.62 -5.89
N VAL A 234 -5.49 9.85 -4.68
CA VAL A 234 -4.74 9.73 -3.41
C VAL A 234 -4.92 8.34 -2.76
N HIS A 235 -5.61 7.45 -3.44
CA HIS A 235 -5.88 6.08 -2.99
C HIS A 235 -4.98 5.10 -3.72
N PHE A 236 -4.43 4.14 -3.00
CA PHE A 236 -3.62 3.04 -3.53
C PHE A 236 -4.39 1.74 -3.30
N GLU A 237 -5.18 1.35 -4.30
CA GLU A 237 -6.00 0.16 -4.21
C GLU A 237 -5.14 -1.13 -4.30
N VAL A 238 -5.60 -2.19 -3.65
CA VAL A 238 -4.94 -3.50 -3.72
C VAL A 238 -4.76 -3.96 -5.17
N GLY A 239 -5.75 -3.70 -6.03
CA GLY A 239 -5.67 -4.00 -7.45
C GLY A 239 -4.56 -3.25 -8.18
N ASP A 240 -4.33 -1.97 -7.83
CA ASP A 240 -3.25 -1.16 -8.42
C ASP A 240 -1.88 -1.68 -7.98
N VAL A 241 -1.74 -2.00 -6.70
CA VAL A 241 -0.49 -2.54 -6.13
C VAL A 241 -0.15 -3.91 -6.75
N ASN A 242 -1.15 -4.73 -7.03
CA ASN A 242 -0.95 -6.01 -7.72
C ASN A 242 -0.38 -5.85 -9.14
N ARG A 243 -0.59 -4.72 -9.80
CA ARG A 243 -0.07 -4.40 -11.14
C ARG A 243 1.36 -3.84 -11.13
N LEU A 244 1.99 -3.65 -9.97
CA LEU A 244 3.38 -3.20 -9.90
C LEU A 244 4.32 -4.22 -10.56
N PRO A 245 5.18 -3.81 -11.50
CA PRO A 245 6.16 -4.68 -12.11
C PRO A 245 7.29 -4.98 -11.13
N ILE A 246 7.69 -6.24 -11.03
CA ILE A 246 8.84 -6.62 -10.20
C ILE A 246 10.11 -6.39 -11.01
N PHE A 247 10.77 -5.28 -10.72
CA PHE A 247 12.11 -5.00 -11.21
C PHE A 247 13.13 -5.34 -10.11
N PRO A 248 14.15 -6.14 -10.40
CA PRO A 248 15.19 -6.46 -9.43
C PRO A 248 15.83 -5.20 -8.85
N VAL A 249 16.11 -5.23 -7.55
CA VAL A 249 16.78 -4.14 -6.83
C VAL A 249 18.07 -4.70 -6.25
N GLU A 250 19.18 -4.36 -6.88
CA GLU A 250 20.50 -4.75 -6.38
C GLU A 250 20.78 -4.11 -5.02
N GLY A 251 21.48 -4.85 -4.15
CA GLY A 251 21.82 -4.38 -2.80
C GLY A 251 20.64 -4.28 -1.82
N ALA A 252 19.41 -4.68 -2.20
CA ALA A 252 18.22 -4.52 -1.38
C ALA A 252 18.36 -5.18 0.00
N SER A 253 18.97 -6.35 0.07
CA SER A 253 19.17 -7.07 1.35
C SER A 253 20.14 -6.36 2.28
N GLU A 254 21.21 -5.77 1.74
CA GLU A 254 22.19 -5.00 2.51
C GLU A 254 21.56 -3.71 3.06
N VAL A 255 20.86 -2.98 2.19
CA VAL A 255 20.13 -1.76 2.59
C VAL A 255 19.09 -2.09 3.66
N PHE A 256 18.32 -3.15 3.48
CA PHE A 256 17.33 -3.60 4.47
C PHE A 256 17.98 -3.88 5.82
N THR A 257 19.06 -4.67 5.84
CA THR A 257 19.76 -5.05 7.07
C THR A 257 20.34 -3.83 7.80
N THR A 258 20.90 -2.90 7.03
CA THR A 258 21.48 -1.65 7.59
C THR A 258 20.38 -0.79 8.20
N LEU A 259 19.27 -0.60 7.49
CA LEU A 259 18.14 0.21 7.97
C LEU A 259 17.43 -0.45 9.16
N ASP A 260 17.26 -1.77 9.15
CA ASP A 260 16.64 -2.50 10.28
C ASP A 260 17.47 -2.40 11.54
N ARG A 261 18.80 -2.51 11.42
CA ARG A 261 19.72 -2.32 12.55
C ARG A 261 19.64 -0.89 13.10
N ALA A 262 19.74 0.10 12.22
CA ALA A 262 19.67 1.51 12.63
C ALA A 262 18.31 1.86 13.27
N PHE A 263 17.22 1.33 12.73
CA PHE A 263 15.89 1.52 13.29
C PHE A 263 15.76 0.82 14.67
N SER A 264 16.25 -0.40 14.80
CA SER A 264 16.24 -1.15 16.06
C SER A 264 17.05 -0.46 17.14
N ASP A 265 18.22 0.08 16.78
CA ASP A 265 19.07 0.86 17.67
C ASP A 265 18.33 2.12 18.14
N HIS A 266 17.76 2.89 17.22
CA HIS A 266 16.97 4.07 17.54
C HIS A 266 15.80 3.75 18.49
N GLU A 267 15.02 2.70 18.20
CA GLU A 267 13.87 2.32 19.02
C GLU A 267 14.30 1.80 20.42
N SER A 268 15.47 1.18 20.52
CA SER A 268 15.99 0.71 21.81
C SER A 268 16.35 1.82 22.81
N HIS A 269 16.60 3.04 22.32
CA HIS A 269 16.89 4.22 23.12
C HIS A 269 15.69 5.16 23.32
N ARG A 270 14.54 4.81 22.79
CA ARG A 270 13.34 5.64 22.84
C ARG A 270 12.35 5.10 23.87
N GLU A 271 12.18 5.76 25.02
CA GLU A 271 11.29 5.34 26.12
C GLU A 271 9.85 5.01 25.68
N ALA A 272 9.32 5.75 24.71
CA ALA A 272 7.97 5.50 24.18
C ALA A 272 7.90 4.28 23.26
N SER A 273 9.01 3.59 23.00
CA SER A 273 9.07 2.41 22.16
C SER A 273 8.79 1.14 22.95
N VAL A 274 8.07 0.22 22.33
CA VAL A 274 7.95 -1.14 22.84
C VAL A 274 9.28 -1.88 22.84
N GLU A 275 10.27 -1.42 22.06
CA GLU A 275 11.60 -2.00 21.90
C GLU A 275 12.64 -1.34 22.85
N PHE A 276 12.24 -0.40 23.71
CA PHE A 276 13.09 0.27 24.68
C PHE A 276 13.80 -0.74 25.60
N LYS A 277 15.11 -0.50 25.87
CA LYS A 277 15.96 -1.35 26.71
C LYS A 277 16.61 -0.55 27.82
#